data_9081a92363abdfbb5ff16b72e5aef08b
#
_entry.id   9081a92363abdfbb5ff16b72e5aef08b
#
_cell.length_a   1.000
_cell.length_b   1.000
_cell.length_c   1.000
_cell.angle_alpha   90.00
_cell.angle_beta   90.00
_cell.angle_gamma   90.00
#
_symmetry.space_group_name_H-M   'P 1'
#
loop_
_entity.id
_entity.type
_entity.pdbx_description
1 polymer ?
#
loop_
_entity_poly.entity_id
_entity_poly.type
_entity_poly.pdbx_seq_one_letter_code
_entity_poly.pdbx_strand_id
1 'polypeptide(L)'
;MKHYDSIDNIKYNTELLGEQVWAFNKLDGQNFCAKYSVKKKMFTNFGSRKCMVDESSEQFGDAVRYFKSHNYETILSNIIEQHRSKKDVFSGVDEITFFFEWYGEHSFAGFHSLEDKDNMHLALIDVFIKKKGYIEPKIYMDLFKD
;
A
#
# COMPACT_ATOMS: atom_id res chain seq x y z
N MET A 1 7.82 -9.39 -7.84
CA MET A 1 6.73 -8.67 -7.15
C MET A 1 6.30 -7.48 -8.00
N LYS A 2 5.03 -7.06 -7.98
CA LYS A 2 4.60 -5.82 -8.64
C LYS A 2 5.25 -4.64 -7.93
N HIS A 3 5.87 -3.74 -8.68
CA HIS A 3 6.37 -2.47 -8.18
C HIS A 3 5.29 -1.41 -8.34
N TYR A 4 5.30 -0.39 -7.46
CA TYR A 4 4.40 0.73 -7.59
C TYR A 4 4.77 1.57 -8.81
N ASP A 5 3.78 1.88 -9.65
CA ASP A 5 4.00 2.60 -10.89
C ASP A 5 4.34 4.07 -10.61
N SER A 6 5.12 4.70 -11.47
CA SER A 6 5.32 6.14 -11.41
C SER A 6 4.04 6.87 -11.80
N ILE A 7 3.67 7.88 -11.02
CA ILE A 7 2.54 8.76 -11.34
C ILE A 7 3.05 9.89 -12.22
N ASP A 8 2.47 10.02 -13.41
CA ASP A 8 2.82 11.08 -14.34
C ASP A 8 2.37 12.45 -13.83
N ASN A 9 3.14 13.48 -14.17
CA ASN A 9 2.75 14.85 -13.86
C ASN A 9 1.59 15.27 -14.77
N ILE A 10 0.56 15.90 -14.21
CA ILE A 10 -0.65 16.34 -14.92
C ILE A 10 -0.34 17.24 -16.13
N LYS A 11 0.74 18.00 -16.10
CA LYS A 11 1.15 18.83 -17.26
C LYS A 11 1.56 18.02 -18.51
N TYR A 12 1.82 16.72 -18.35
CA TYR A 12 2.07 15.80 -19.44
C TYR A 12 0.87 14.92 -19.78
N ASN A 13 -0.22 15.03 -18.99
CA ASN A 13 -1.44 14.25 -19.17
C ASN A 13 -2.65 15.20 -19.16
N THR A 14 -2.78 15.99 -20.22
CA THR A 14 -3.83 17.01 -20.37
C THR A 14 -5.23 16.41 -20.58
N GLU A 15 -5.32 15.12 -20.87
CA GLU A 15 -6.60 14.42 -21.04
C GLU A 15 -7.44 14.41 -19.75
N LEU A 16 -6.80 14.58 -18.60
CA LEU A 16 -7.47 14.67 -17.29
C LEU A 16 -8.07 16.05 -16.98
N LEU A 17 -7.79 17.05 -17.84
CA LEU A 17 -8.31 18.40 -17.61
C LEU A 17 -9.81 18.43 -17.84
N GLY A 18 -10.58 18.77 -16.81
CA GLY A 18 -12.04 18.80 -16.85
C GLY A 18 -12.71 17.51 -16.34
N GLU A 19 -11.95 16.45 -16.07
CA GLU A 19 -12.47 15.22 -15.47
C GLU A 19 -12.57 15.32 -13.95
N GLN A 20 -13.51 14.57 -13.38
CA GLN A 20 -13.60 14.41 -11.93
C GLN A 20 -12.51 13.45 -11.45
N VAL A 21 -11.63 13.93 -10.56
CA VAL A 21 -10.50 13.15 -10.04
C VAL A 21 -10.57 13.03 -8.52
N TRP A 22 -9.93 11.98 -7.99
CA TRP A 22 -9.68 11.82 -6.57
C TRP A 22 -8.31 12.40 -6.23
N ALA A 23 -8.25 13.22 -5.19
CA ALA A 23 -6.99 13.78 -4.69
C ALA A 23 -6.68 13.19 -3.32
N PHE A 24 -5.46 12.71 -3.15
CA PHE A 24 -4.95 12.17 -1.90
C PHE A 24 -3.74 12.97 -1.44
N ASN A 25 -3.51 13.00 -0.12
CA ASN A 25 -2.29 13.58 0.42
C ASN A 25 -1.07 12.81 -0.10
N LYS A 26 -0.12 13.52 -0.68
CA LYS A 26 1.16 12.93 -1.05
C LYS A 26 2.04 12.86 0.20
N LEU A 27 2.16 11.67 0.75
CA LEU A 27 3.18 11.38 1.75
C LEU A 27 4.55 11.26 1.07
N ASP A 28 5.58 11.72 1.73
CA ASP A 28 6.92 11.74 1.17
C ASP A 28 7.87 10.93 2.06
N GLY A 29 7.98 9.68 1.75
CA GLY A 29 8.74 8.68 2.47
C GLY A 29 9.39 7.68 1.53
N GLN A 30 9.26 6.41 1.87
CA GLN A 30 9.82 5.31 1.10
C GLN A 30 8.74 4.28 0.78
N ASN A 31 8.65 3.91 -0.49
CA ASN A 31 7.67 2.92 -0.92
C ASN A 31 7.99 1.53 -0.36
N PHE A 32 7.04 1.00 0.39
CA PHE A 32 7.04 -0.36 0.93
C PHE A 32 5.83 -1.12 0.39
N CYS A 33 5.96 -2.40 0.14
CA CYS A 33 4.83 -3.21 -0.30
C CYS A 33 4.80 -4.59 0.37
N ALA A 34 3.59 -5.08 0.59
CA ALA A 34 3.31 -6.38 1.16
C ALA A 34 2.41 -7.20 0.22
N LYS A 35 2.81 -8.42 -0.08
CA LYS A 35 2.10 -9.32 -0.99
C LYS A 35 1.35 -10.40 -0.22
N TYR A 36 0.04 -10.44 -0.42
CA TYR A 36 -0.86 -11.45 0.12
C TYR A 36 -1.16 -12.55 -0.89
N SER A 37 -1.01 -13.80 -0.47
CA SER A 37 -1.45 -14.97 -1.22
C SER A 37 -2.80 -15.44 -0.71
N VAL A 38 -3.83 -15.29 -1.52
CA VAL A 38 -5.19 -15.71 -1.18
C VAL A 38 -5.28 -17.22 -0.97
N LYS A 39 -4.55 -18.01 -1.76
CA LYS A 39 -4.48 -19.48 -1.60
C LYS A 39 -3.86 -19.89 -0.27
N LYS A 40 -2.80 -19.20 0.16
CA LYS A 40 -2.10 -19.50 1.42
C LYS A 40 -2.71 -18.78 2.62
N LYS A 41 -3.61 -17.83 2.39
CA LYS A 41 -4.22 -16.95 3.41
C LYS A 41 -3.18 -16.23 4.28
N MET A 42 -2.09 -15.76 3.69
CA MET A 42 -1.00 -15.11 4.40
C MET A 42 -0.22 -14.15 3.53
N PHE A 43 0.44 -13.20 4.16
CA PHE A 43 1.46 -12.38 3.51
C PHE A 43 2.70 -13.24 3.24
N THR A 44 3.20 -13.20 2.01
CA THR A 44 4.27 -14.09 1.56
C THR A 44 5.58 -13.37 1.30
N ASN A 45 5.51 -12.11 0.96
CA ASN A 45 6.67 -11.33 0.54
C ASN A 45 6.49 -9.87 0.90
N PHE A 46 7.58 -9.23 1.27
CA PHE A 46 7.68 -7.78 1.41
C PHE A 46 8.69 -7.23 0.42
N GLY A 47 8.58 -5.96 0.08
CA GLY A 47 9.49 -5.34 -0.87
C GLY A 47 9.48 -3.82 -0.79
N SER A 48 10.51 -3.25 -1.38
CA SER A 48 10.62 -1.84 -1.71
C SER A 48 10.39 -1.64 -3.21
N ARG A 49 10.56 -0.42 -3.69
CA ARG A 49 10.51 -0.13 -5.14
C ARG A 49 11.53 -0.93 -5.94
N LYS A 50 12.67 -1.31 -5.33
CA LYS A 50 13.82 -1.90 -6.05
C LYS A 50 14.06 -3.38 -5.75
N CYS A 51 13.74 -3.85 -4.55
CA CYS A 51 14.11 -5.18 -4.11
C CYS A 51 13.11 -5.81 -3.14
N MET A 52 13.25 -7.11 -2.97
CA MET A 52 12.58 -7.84 -1.88
C MET A 52 13.26 -7.47 -0.56
N VAL A 53 12.47 -7.40 0.50
CA VAL A 53 12.95 -7.07 1.85
C VAL A 53 12.36 -8.02 2.88
N ASP A 54 13.03 -8.12 4.01
CA ASP A 54 12.61 -8.87 5.20
C ASP A 54 13.02 -8.12 6.47
N GLU A 55 12.81 -8.73 7.64
CA GLU A 55 13.14 -8.12 8.93
C GLU A 55 14.63 -7.87 9.14
N SER A 56 15.51 -8.56 8.42
CA SER A 56 16.96 -8.40 8.48
C SER A 56 17.49 -7.31 7.54
N SER A 57 16.63 -6.79 6.67
CA SER A 57 17.01 -5.77 5.68
C SER A 57 17.38 -4.46 6.37
N GLU A 58 18.57 -3.93 6.10
CA GLU A 58 19.12 -2.74 6.75
C GLU A 58 18.17 -1.53 6.66
N GLN A 59 17.62 -1.26 5.49
CA GLN A 59 16.80 -0.05 5.23
C GLN A 59 15.30 -0.24 5.54
N PHE A 60 14.76 -1.44 5.36
CA PHE A 60 13.31 -1.69 5.44
C PHE A 60 12.92 -2.74 6.49
N GLY A 61 13.87 -3.27 7.25
CA GLY A 61 13.59 -4.25 8.30
C GLY A 61 12.62 -3.70 9.34
N ASP A 62 12.74 -2.40 9.67
CA ASP A 62 11.82 -1.73 10.58
C ASP A 62 10.40 -1.63 10.03
N ALA A 63 10.22 -1.35 8.75
CA ALA A 63 8.91 -1.33 8.12
C ALA A 63 8.24 -2.72 8.16
N VAL A 64 9.01 -3.81 7.94
CA VAL A 64 8.49 -5.18 8.06
C VAL A 64 8.10 -5.49 9.51
N ARG A 65 8.95 -5.13 10.48
CA ARG A 65 8.64 -5.31 11.92
C ARG A 65 7.43 -4.49 12.33
N TYR A 66 7.32 -3.25 11.87
CA TYR A 66 6.18 -2.37 12.13
C TYR A 66 4.89 -2.96 11.57
N PHE A 67 4.89 -3.42 10.32
CA PHE A 67 3.75 -4.06 9.67
C PHE A 67 3.23 -5.25 10.50
N LYS A 68 4.12 -6.10 11.00
CA LYS A 68 3.76 -7.27 11.80
C LYS A 68 3.28 -6.90 13.21
N SER A 69 3.98 -6.00 13.90
CA SER A 69 3.67 -5.63 15.27
C SER A 69 2.39 -4.80 15.43
N HIS A 70 1.97 -4.07 14.39
CA HIS A 70 0.75 -3.25 14.39
C HIS A 70 -0.46 -3.96 13.76
N ASN A 71 -0.44 -5.29 13.71
CA ASN A 71 -1.56 -6.12 13.27
C ASN A 71 -2.04 -5.90 11.82
N TYR A 72 -1.26 -5.28 10.96
CA TYR A 72 -1.65 -5.10 9.54
C TYR A 72 -1.99 -6.42 8.85
N GLU A 73 -1.26 -7.50 9.18
CA GLU A 73 -1.56 -8.83 8.64
C GLU A 73 -2.98 -9.28 8.96
N THR A 74 -3.40 -9.13 10.20
CA THR A 74 -4.75 -9.53 10.65
C THR A 74 -5.82 -8.61 10.07
N ILE A 75 -5.61 -7.30 10.14
CA ILE A 75 -6.58 -6.31 9.66
C ILE A 75 -6.84 -6.52 8.16
N LEU A 76 -5.80 -6.54 7.36
CA LEU A 76 -5.93 -6.68 5.89
C LEU A 76 -6.45 -8.06 5.48
N SER A 77 -6.05 -9.13 6.18
CA SER A 77 -6.59 -10.47 5.92
C SER A 77 -8.10 -10.52 6.19
N ASN A 78 -8.57 -9.91 7.27
CA ASN A 78 -9.99 -9.84 7.60
C ASN A 78 -10.78 -9.07 6.54
N ILE A 79 -10.28 -7.93 6.07
CA ILE A 79 -10.91 -7.15 5.00
C ILE A 79 -11.00 -7.99 3.72
N ILE A 80 -9.93 -8.69 3.35
CA ILE A 80 -9.94 -9.57 2.17
C ILE A 80 -11.00 -10.65 2.31
N GLU A 81 -11.04 -11.37 3.45
CA GLU A 81 -12.00 -12.47 3.66
C GLU A 81 -13.46 -11.98 3.67
N GLN A 82 -13.74 -10.79 4.21
CA GLN A 82 -15.07 -10.17 4.20
C GLN A 82 -15.54 -9.81 2.78
N HIS A 83 -14.63 -9.43 1.88
CA HIS A 83 -14.94 -8.94 0.54
C HIS A 83 -14.53 -9.92 -0.58
N ARG A 84 -14.66 -11.23 -0.34
CA ARG A 84 -14.37 -12.31 -1.31
C ARG A 84 -15.59 -12.98 -1.92
N SER A 85 -16.79 -12.57 -1.53
CA SER A 85 -18.03 -13.15 -2.05
C SER A 85 -18.16 -12.91 -3.56
N LYS A 86 -19.06 -13.67 -4.20
CA LYS A 86 -19.33 -13.51 -5.62
C LYS A 86 -19.77 -12.07 -5.91
N LYS A 87 -19.07 -11.38 -6.80
CA LYS A 87 -19.20 -9.97 -7.20
C LYS A 87 -18.44 -8.96 -6.31
N ASP A 88 -17.82 -9.38 -5.22
CA ASP A 88 -16.97 -8.47 -4.43
C ASP A 88 -15.62 -8.23 -5.10
N VAL A 89 -14.91 -7.19 -4.64
CA VAL A 89 -13.64 -6.75 -5.22
C VAL A 89 -12.57 -7.85 -5.22
N PHE A 90 -12.49 -8.69 -4.17
CA PHE A 90 -11.53 -9.77 -4.05
C PHE A 90 -12.05 -11.15 -4.51
N SER A 91 -13.20 -11.19 -5.19
CA SER A 91 -13.74 -12.44 -5.73
C SER A 91 -12.83 -13.01 -6.83
N GLY A 92 -12.49 -14.31 -6.74
CA GLY A 92 -11.67 -15.01 -7.72
C GLY A 92 -10.23 -14.52 -7.84
N VAL A 93 -9.71 -13.86 -6.82
CA VAL A 93 -8.36 -13.29 -6.79
C VAL A 93 -7.37 -14.30 -6.21
N ASP A 94 -6.18 -14.41 -6.82
CA ASP A 94 -5.08 -15.27 -6.35
C ASP A 94 -4.07 -14.53 -5.48
N GLU A 95 -3.80 -13.25 -5.81
CA GLU A 95 -2.71 -12.48 -5.24
C GLU A 95 -3.08 -11.00 -5.19
N ILE A 96 -2.78 -10.36 -4.08
CA ILE A 96 -3.01 -8.94 -3.83
C ILE A 96 -1.69 -8.33 -3.36
N THR A 97 -1.34 -7.16 -3.87
CA THR A 97 -0.20 -6.37 -3.39
C THR A 97 -0.72 -5.08 -2.78
N PHE A 98 -0.39 -4.85 -1.53
CA PHE A 98 -0.65 -3.62 -0.80
C PHE A 98 0.58 -2.74 -0.88
N PHE A 99 0.40 -1.48 -1.27
CA PHE A 99 1.45 -0.48 -1.33
C PHE A 99 1.29 0.50 -0.19
N PHE A 100 2.41 0.77 0.47
CA PHE A 100 2.48 1.68 1.61
C PHE A 100 3.57 2.71 1.37
N GLU A 101 3.43 3.84 2.06
CA GLU A 101 4.51 4.78 2.29
C GLU A 101 5.01 4.61 3.72
N TRP A 102 6.30 4.34 3.86
CA TRP A 102 7.02 4.32 5.12
C TRP A 102 7.65 5.68 5.34
N TYR A 103 7.15 6.45 6.28
CA TYR A 103 7.51 7.86 6.48
C TYR A 103 7.63 8.21 7.96
N GLY A 104 8.21 9.37 8.28
CA GLY A 104 8.43 9.87 9.63
C GLY A 104 9.88 10.30 9.85
N GLU A 105 10.37 10.21 11.07
CA GLU A 105 11.66 10.74 11.51
C GLU A 105 12.85 10.34 10.61
N HIS A 106 12.89 9.08 10.16
CA HIS A 106 13.97 8.55 9.36
C HIS A 106 13.64 8.44 7.86
N SER A 107 12.58 9.08 7.41
CA SER A 107 12.25 9.09 5.98
C SER A 107 13.11 10.09 5.22
N PHE A 108 13.27 9.86 3.90
CA PHE A 108 14.08 10.72 3.03
C PHE A 108 13.63 12.18 3.05
N ALA A 109 12.33 12.44 3.10
CA ALA A 109 11.75 13.78 3.10
C ALA A 109 11.50 14.35 4.50
N GLY A 110 11.87 13.61 5.54
CA GLY A 110 11.60 14.01 6.91
C GLY A 110 10.18 13.70 7.36
N PHE A 111 9.61 14.52 8.19
CA PHE A 111 8.30 14.33 8.81
C PHE A 111 7.28 15.32 8.25
N HIS A 112 6.01 14.90 8.20
CA HIS A 112 4.88 15.70 7.70
C HIS A 112 4.16 16.48 8.81
N SER A 113 4.34 16.05 10.07
CA SER A 113 3.78 16.71 11.25
C SER A 113 4.78 16.70 12.40
N LEU A 114 4.47 17.38 13.49
CA LEU A 114 5.30 17.32 14.70
C LEU A 114 5.28 15.94 15.35
N GLU A 115 4.20 15.17 15.17
CA GLU A 115 4.07 13.80 15.68
C GLU A 115 4.97 12.83 14.92
N ASP A 116 5.18 13.05 13.63
CA ASP A 116 6.06 12.22 12.79
C ASP A 116 7.53 12.38 13.14
N LYS A 117 7.89 13.44 13.88
CA LYS A 117 9.27 13.72 14.27
C LYS A 117 9.86 12.61 15.15
N ASP A 118 9.05 12.06 16.02
CA ASP A 118 9.47 11.08 17.03
C ASP A 118 9.06 9.64 16.65
N ASN A 119 8.33 9.46 15.55
CA ASN A 119 7.79 8.16 15.16
C ASN A 119 7.87 7.91 13.66
N MET A 120 8.01 6.65 13.30
CA MET A 120 7.83 6.18 11.94
C MET A 120 6.43 5.62 11.77
N HIS A 121 5.83 5.84 10.60
CA HIS A 121 4.48 5.43 10.26
C HIS A 121 4.44 4.66 8.94
N LEU A 122 3.45 3.78 8.83
CA LEU A 122 3.18 3.02 7.61
C LEU A 122 1.75 3.34 7.15
N ALA A 123 1.61 4.11 6.09
CA ALA A 123 0.33 4.45 5.50
C ALA A 123 0.05 3.63 4.25
N LEU A 124 -1.11 2.99 4.19
CA LEU A 124 -1.57 2.34 2.96
C LEU A 124 -1.88 3.43 1.92
N ILE A 125 -1.32 3.30 0.72
CA ILE A 125 -1.51 4.27 -0.37
C ILE A 125 -2.25 3.70 -1.56
N ASP A 126 -2.17 2.37 -1.79
CA ASP A 126 -2.86 1.74 -2.90
C ASP A 126 -2.91 0.21 -2.77
N VAL A 127 -3.80 -0.42 -3.55
CA VAL A 127 -3.96 -1.88 -3.59
C VAL A 127 -4.04 -2.35 -5.04
N PHE A 128 -3.17 -3.27 -5.40
CA PHE A 128 -3.12 -3.89 -6.72
C PHE A 128 -3.57 -5.34 -6.65
N ILE A 129 -4.54 -5.69 -7.48
CA ILE A 129 -5.06 -7.04 -7.63
C ILE A 129 -4.48 -7.66 -8.91
N LYS A 130 -3.78 -8.76 -8.78
CA LYS A 130 -3.20 -9.48 -9.92
C LYS A 130 -4.29 -9.81 -10.95
N LYS A 131 -4.05 -9.48 -12.20
CA LYS A 131 -4.97 -9.61 -13.36
C LYS A 131 -6.16 -8.63 -13.40
N LYS A 132 -6.43 -7.86 -12.33
CA LYS A 132 -7.52 -6.86 -12.32
C LYS A 132 -6.99 -5.42 -12.36
N GLY A 133 -5.78 -5.17 -11.87
CA GLY A 133 -5.20 -3.83 -11.77
C GLY A 133 -5.34 -3.21 -10.39
N TYR A 134 -5.15 -1.91 -10.30
CA TYR A 134 -5.40 -1.14 -9.08
C TYR A 134 -6.90 -1.08 -8.78
N ILE A 135 -7.25 -1.07 -7.49
CA ILE A 135 -8.65 -0.87 -7.10
C ILE A 135 -9.06 0.58 -7.34
N GLU A 136 -10.33 0.78 -7.63
CA GLU A 136 -10.87 2.13 -7.83
C GLU A 136 -10.78 2.95 -6.54
N PRO A 137 -10.50 4.27 -6.62
CA PRO A 137 -10.37 5.14 -5.44
C PRO A 137 -11.58 5.10 -4.51
N LYS A 138 -12.78 5.00 -5.05
CA LYS A 138 -13.99 4.87 -4.24
C LYS A 138 -13.99 3.59 -3.41
N ILE A 139 -13.65 2.46 -4.02
CA ILE A 139 -13.56 1.16 -3.34
C ILE A 139 -12.45 1.20 -2.28
N TYR A 140 -11.30 1.81 -2.61
CA TYR A 140 -10.21 2.02 -1.67
C TYR A 140 -10.69 2.77 -0.43
N MET A 141 -11.37 3.90 -0.61
CA MET A 141 -11.89 4.70 0.49
C MET A 141 -12.94 3.96 1.33
N ASP A 142 -13.81 3.18 0.68
CA ASP A 142 -14.86 2.43 1.39
C ASP A 142 -14.28 1.29 2.25
N LEU A 143 -13.12 0.71 1.85
CA LEU A 143 -12.50 -0.44 2.53
C LEU A 143 -11.42 -0.06 3.56
N PHE A 144 -10.70 1.06 3.38
CA PHE A 144 -9.43 1.33 4.07
C PHE A 144 -9.33 2.73 4.68
N LYS A 145 -10.38 3.54 4.71
CA LYS A 145 -10.34 4.93 5.21
C LYS A 145 -10.23 5.07 6.75
N ASP A 146 -10.50 3.98 7.49
CA ASP A 146 -10.54 3.99 8.98
C ASP A 146 -9.30 3.34 9.56
#